data_632e9451e2eab369d8b60b7e494a9604
#
_entry.id   632e9451e2eab369d8b60b7e494a9604
#
_cell.length_a   1.000
_cell.length_b   1.000
_cell.length_c   1.000
_cell.angle_alpha   90.00
_cell.angle_beta   90.00
_cell.angle_gamma   90.00
#
_symmetry.space_group_name_H-M   'P 1'
#
loop_
_entity.id
_entity.type
_entity.pdbx_description
1 polymer ?
#
loop_
_entity_poly.entity_id
_entity_poly.type
_entity_poly.pdbx_seq_one_letter_code
_entity_poly.pdbx_strand_id
1 'polypeptide(L)'
;MKSVAVDANPAARAALTGTELYAKEVTRRLPTLAPELSWRLYASRPAPGLQADLTVLPFPRLWSQLRLAAELLADRPSLLFVPAHVVPFACPVPALAVVHDLAFEHFPDAYPPAQLAYLRLTTRWAARRCRRLIAVSEATRQDLERFYGVPRHRVVVVHPGGGEAGDGPGPSPELVELGIDRPFALHVGRVERRKNQAAALAAVERADGDLLLVCAGEIVDRELGARLSSSPRCRPLGRVAPAVRDALYREARLLLFPSLYEGFGFPVLEAMRSGLPVVASPAGGVREVAGDAALYAEPRDIQGLATAARRVLEDKALRRRLVAAGKRRAAEFSWDRCAKGVLEVIRSYL
;
A
#
# COMPACT_ATOMS: atom_id res chain seq x y z
N MET A 1 -14.13 -27.10 -17.04
CA MET A 1 -13.01 -26.45 -16.34
C MET A 1 -13.59 -25.28 -15.54
N LYS A 2 -13.24 -25.11 -14.24
CA LYS A 2 -13.73 -23.98 -13.43
C LYS A 2 -13.08 -22.69 -13.91
N SER A 3 -13.87 -21.62 -14.11
CA SER A 3 -13.40 -20.34 -14.63
C SER A 3 -13.41 -19.26 -13.56
N VAL A 4 -12.37 -18.45 -13.50
CA VAL A 4 -12.22 -17.32 -12.57
C VAL A 4 -12.10 -16.04 -13.38
N ALA A 5 -13.07 -15.16 -13.23
CA ALA A 5 -12.98 -13.78 -13.73
C ALA A 5 -12.18 -12.93 -12.74
N VAL A 6 -11.33 -12.06 -13.26
CA VAL A 6 -10.53 -11.13 -12.45
C VAL A 6 -10.81 -9.70 -12.89
N ASP A 7 -11.18 -8.83 -11.97
CA ASP A 7 -11.15 -7.38 -12.20
C ASP A 7 -9.68 -6.91 -12.26
N ALA A 8 -9.12 -6.90 -13.45
CA ALA A 8 -7.74 -6.46 -13.69
C ALA A 8 -7.63 -4.93 -13.92
N ASN A 9 -8.73 -4.19 -13.82
CA ASN A 9 -8.76 -2.75 -14.09
C ASN A 9 -7.82 -1.93 -13.17
N PRO A 10 -7.66 -2.23 -11.87
CA PRO A 10 -6.65 -1.57 -11.04
C PRO A 10 -5.22 -1.81 -11.55
N ALA A 11 -4.90 -3.01 -12.03
CA ALA A 11 -3.58 -3.36 -12.57
C ALA A 11 -3.24 -2.65 -13.90
N ALA A 12 -4.25 -2.14 -14.61
CA ALA A 12 -4.09 -1.44 -15.88
C ALA A 12 -3.80 0.06 -15.72
N ARG A 13 -3.70 0.59 -14.51
CA ARG A 13 -3.39 2.01 -14.27
C ARG A 13 -1.92 2.30 -14.52
N ALA A 14 -1.63 3.46 -15.15
CA ALA A 14 -0.26 3.88 -15.44
C ALA A 14 0.54 4.20 -14.17
N ALA A 15 -0.10 4.80 -13.17
CA ALA A 15 0.52 5.10 -11.88
C ALA A 15 0.10 4.07 -10.84
N LEU A 16 1.05 3.25 -10.39
CA LEU A 16 0.79 2.22 -9.39
C LEU A 16 0.95 2.79 -7.98
N THR A 17 -0.13 2.81 -7.22
CA THR A 17 -0.10 2.94 -5.75
C THR A 17 -0.08 1.54 -5.13
N GLY A 18 -0.12 1.43 -3.81
CA GLY A 18 -0.11 0.11 -3.14
C GLY A 18 -1.22 -0.83 -3.61
N THR A 19 -2.43 -0.32 -3.84
CA THR A 19 -3.57 -1.11 -4.32
C THR A 19 -3.38 -1.59 -5.76
N GLU A 20 -2.94 -0.72 -6.65
CA GLU A 20 -2.68 -1.06 -8.05
C GLU A 20 -1.48 -2.02 -8.18
N LEU A 21 -0.44 -1.81 -7.38
CA LEU A 21 0.71 -2.72 -7.31
C LEU A 21 0.27 -4.12 -6.85
N TYR A 22 -0.53 -4.19 -5.78
CA TYR A 22 -1.10 -5.44 -5.31
C TYR A 22 -1.91 -6.14 -6.41
N ALA A 23 -2.82 -5.42 -7.05
CA ALA A 23 -3.65 -5.97 -8.13
C ALA A 23 -2.79 -6.54 -9.26
N LYS A 24 -1.78 -5.80 -9.70
CA LYS A 24 -0.85 -6.22 -10.76
C LYS A 24 -0.07 -7.48 -10.36
N GLU A 25 0.56 -7.44 -9.18
CA GLU A 25 1.46 -8.50 -8.73
C GLU A 25 0.72 -9.82 -8.43
N VAL A 26 -0.48 -9.75 -7.88
CA VAL A 26 -1.31 -10.93 -7.64
C VAL A 26 -1.89 -11.46 -8.96
N THR A 27 -2.51 -10.58 -9.76
CA THR A 27 -3.17 -11.01 -11.01
C THR A 27 -2.20 -11.68 -11.98
N ARG A 28 -0.95 -11.20 -12.11
CA ARG A 28 0.02 -11.81 -13.03
C ARG A 28 0.51 -13.19 -12.59
N ARG A 29 0.46 -13.49 -11.27
CA ARG A 29 0.95 -14.76 -10.71
C ARG A 29 -0.09 -15.86 -10.67
N LEU A 30 -1.35 -15.51 -10.48
CA LEU A 30 -2.43 -16.50 -10.31
C LEU A 30 -2.53 -17.50 -11.46
N PRO A 31 -2.46 -17.11 -12.76
CA PRO A 31 -2.53 -18.05 -13.87
C PRO A 31 -1.37 -19.05 -13.91
N THR A 32 -0.17 -18.61 -13.54
CA THR A 32 1.02 -19.47 -13.47
C THR A 32 0.95 -20.45 -12.28
N LEU A 33 0.34 -20.02 -11.16
CA LEU A 33 0.21 -20.85 -9.95
C LEU A 33 -0.92 -21.89 -10.04
N ALA A 34 -1.91 -21.67 -10.92
CA ALA A 34 -3.03 -22.58 -11.11
C ALA A 34 -3.43 -22.63 -12.59
N PRO A 35 -2.59 -23.27 -13.45
CA PRO A 35 -2.85 -23.41 -14.89
C PRO A 35 -4.06 -24.32 -15.18
N GLU A 36 -4.53 -25.10 -14.21
CA GLU A 36 -5.70 -25.94 -14.31
C GLU A 36 -7.04 -25.17 -14.28
N LEU A 37 -6.99 -23.87 -13.89
CA LEU A 37 -8.15 -22.99 -13.90
C LEU A 37 -8.18 -22.15 -15.18
N SER A 38 -9.37 -21.83 -15.66
CA SER A 38 -9.56 -20.88 -16.76
C SER A 38 -9.58 -19.46 -16.20
N TRP A 39 -8.56 -18.66 -16.49
CA TRP A 39 -8.44 -17.27 -16.03
C TRP A 39 -8.92 -16.32 -17.11
N ARG A 40 -9.85 -15.42 -16.78
CA ARG A 40 -10.40 -14.38 -17.65
C ARG A 40 -10.17 -13.03 -17.00
N LEU A 41 -9.27 -12.26 -17.57
CA LEU A 41 -8.90 -10.93 -17.03
C LEU A 41 -9.70 -9.86 -17.78
N TYR A 42 -10.33 -8.96 -17.04
CA TYR A 42 -11.10 -7.85 -17.59
C TYR A 42 -10.53 -6.51 -17.15
N ALA A 43 -10.29 -5.59 -18.10
CA ALA A 43 -9.84 -4.24 -17.81
C ALA A 43 -10.42 -3.23 -18.80
N SER A 44 -10.47 -1.95 -18.42
CA SER A 44 -10.93 -0.87 -19.33
C SER A 44 -9.89 -0.45 -20.36
N ARG A 45 -8.64 -0.86 -20.18
CA ARG A 45 -7.49 -0.54 -21.05
C ARG A 45 -6.45 -1.67 -20.99
N PRO A 46 -5.49 -1.71 -21.93
CA PRO A 46 -4.39 -2.65 -21.88
C PRO A 46 -3.63 -2.59 -20.56
N ALA A 47 -3.19 -3.75 -20.07
CA ALA A 47 -2.39 -3.89 -18.84
C ALA A 47 -1.08 -4.64 -19.16
N PRO A 48 -0.02 -3.92 -19.54
CA PRO A 48 1.26 -4.55 -19.87
C PRO A 48 1.82 -5.41 -18.74
N GLY A 49 2.30 -6.63 -19.09
CA GLY A 49 2.87 -7.57 -18.12
C GLY A 49 1.86 -8.53 -17.48
N LEU A 50 0.59 -8.52 -17.87
CA LEU A 50 -0.34 -9.60 -17.59
C LEU A 50 -0.29 -10.64 -18.73
N GLN A 51 -0.01 -11.91 -18.38
CA GLN A 51 0.26 -12.99 -19.36
C GLN A 51 -0.96 -13.89 -19.67
N ALA A 52 -2.15 -13.60 -19.09
CA ALA A 52 -3.37 -14.36 -19.31
C ALA A 52 -4.29 -13.64 -20.31
N ASP A 53 -5.36 -14.31 -20.75
CA ASP A 53 -6.39 -13.74 -21.63
C ASP A 53 -6.98 -12.45 -21.03
N LEU A 54 -6.43 -11.31 -21.44
CA LEU A 54 -6.90 -9.99 -21.05
C LEU A 54 -7.89 -9.50 -22.10
N THR A 55 -9.17 -9.43 -21.72
CA THR A 55 -10.21 -8.79 -22.50
C THR A 55 -10.29 -7.31 -22.14
N VAL A 56 -9.96 -6.46 -23.10
CA VAL A 56 -10.08 -5.00 -22.95
C VAL A 56 -11.51 -4.57 -23.27
N LEU A 57 -12.17 -3.99 -22.28
CA LEU A 57 -13.57 -3.56 -22.32
C LEU A 57 -13.64 -2.03 -22.07
N PRO A 58 -13.39 -1.18 -23.07
CA PRO A 58 -13.38 0.26 -22.86
C PRO A 58 -14.71 0.79 -22.32
N PHE A 59 -14.65 1.58 -21.24
CA PHE A 59 -15.82 2.27 -20.68
C PHE A 59 -15.37 3.43 -19.79
N PRO A 60 -15.96 4.65 -19.93
CA PRO A 60 -15.39 5.85 -19.36
C PRO A 60 -15.59 6.00 -17.84
N ARG A 61 -16.76 5.62 -17.32
CA ARG A 61 -17.13 5.79 -15.91
C ARG A 61 -17.93 4.61 -15.40
N LEU A 62 -17.87 4.34 -14.08
CA LEU A 62 -18.57 3.24 -13.42
C LEU A 62 -18.31 1.88 -14.09
N TRP A 63 -17.08 1.67 -14.56
CA TRP A 63 -16.68 0.51 -15.34
C TRP A 63 -17.06 -0.81 -14.66
N SER A 64 -16.70 -0.97 -13.37
CA SER A 64 -17.01 -2.19 -12.61
C SER A 64 -18.54 -2.40 -12.46
N GLN A 65 -19.31 -1.30 -12.29
CA GLN A 65 -20.74 -1.39 -12.04
C GLN A 65 -21.57 -1.68 -13.30
N LEU A 66 -21.13 -1.23 -14.46
CA LEU A 66 -21.86 -1.35 -15.72
C LEU A 66 -21.20 -2.34 -16.69
N ARG A 67 -19.96 -2.06 -17.10
CA ARG A 67 -19.33 -2.85 -18.16
C ARG A 67 -18.88 -4.23 -17.69
N LEU A 68 -18.22 -4.32 -16.54
CA LEU A 68 -17.85 -5.61 -15.96
C LEU A 68 -19.11 -6.41 -15.55
N ALA A 69 -20.12 -5.77 -14.95
CA ALA A 69 -21.36 -6.43 -14.59
C ALA A 69 -22.05 -7.07 -15.81
N ALA A 70 -22.11 -6.35 -16.95
CA ALA A 70 -22.68 -6.88 -18.19
C ALA A 70 -21.91 -8.10 -18.72
N GLU A 71 -20.57 -8.07 -18.65
CA GLU A 71 -19.73 -9.19 -19.05
C GLU A 71 -19.96 -10.43 -18.18
N LEU A 72 -20.07 -10.24 -16.85
CA LEU A 72 -20.34 -11.32 -15.90
C LEU A 72 -21.72 -11.96 -16.11
N LEU A 73 -22.71 -11.19 -16.58
CA LEU A 73 -24.04 -11.71 -16.94
C LEU A 73 -23.99 -12.60 -18.18
N ALA A 74 -23.18 -12.22 -19.17
CA ALA A 74 -23.02 -12.97 -20.42
C ALA A 74 -22.19 -14.24 -20.22
N ASP A 75 -21.08 -14.14 -19.53
CA ASP A 75 -20.04 -15.15 -19.45
C ASP A 75 -20.17 -16.13 -18.27
N ARG A 76 -20.82 -15.71 -17.18
CA ARG A 76 -21.10 -16.49 -15.95
C ARG A 76 -19.93 -17.35 -15.45
N PRO A 77 -18.78 -16.75 -15.09
CA PRO A 77 -17.67 -17.51 -14.52
C PRO A 77 -18.03 -18.16 -13.19
N SER A 78 -17.26 -19.15 -12.73
CA SER A 78 -17.47 -19.82 -11.45
C SER A 78 -17.24 -18.89 -10.25
N LEU A 79 -16.37 -17.89 -10.40
CA LEU A 79 -16.02 -16.90 -9.37
C LEU A 79 -15.57 -15.59 -10.02
N LEU A 80 -15.92 -14.46 -9.41
CA LEU A 80 -15.29 -13.16 -9.65
C LEU A 80 -14.27 -12.89 -8.54
N PHE A 81 -13.00 -12.68 -8.90
CA PHE A 81 -11.97 -12.15 -8.00
C PHE A 81 -11.76 -10.65 -8.26
N VAL A 82 -11.91 -9.85 -7.21
CA VAL A 82 -11.72 -8.40 -7.20
C VAL A 82 -10.52 -8.08 -6.31
N PRO A 83 -9.34 -7.74 -6.85
CA PRO A 83 -8.15 -7.39 -6.06
C PRO A 83 -8.25 -6.02 -5.37
N ALA A 84 -9.42 -5.41 -5.40
CA ALA A 84 -9.85 -4.24 -4.65
C ALA A 84 -11.23 -4.52 -4.03
N HIS A 85 -11.86 -3.55 -3.34
CA HIS A 85 -13.12 -3.83 -2.62
C HIS A 85 -14.42 -3.53 -3.41
N VAL A 86 -14.32 -3.04 -4.65
CA VAL A 86 -15.49 -2.61 -5.44
C VAL A 86 -16.07 -3.77 -6.24
N VAL A 87 -16.97 -4.53 -5.61
CA VAL A 87 -17.74 -5.60 -6.28
C VAL A 87 -18.94 -4.99 -7.01
N PRO A 88 -19.25 -5.38 -8.27
CA PRO A 88 -20.45 -4.92 -8.96
C PRO A 88 -21.74 -5.22 -8.19
N PHE A 89 -22.68 -4.27 -8.16
CA PHE A 89 -23.98 -4.51 -7.53
C PHE A 89 -24.77 -5.60 -8.25
N ALA A 90 -24.73 -5.61 -9.58
CA ALA A 90 -25.33 -6.65 -10.42
C ALA A 90 -24.32 -7.78 -10.70
N CYS A 91 -23.72 -8.38 -9.64
CA CYS A 91 -22.81 -9.52 -9.79
C CYS A 91 -23.60 -10.85 -9.70
N PRO A 92 -23.77 -11.61 -10.80
CA PRO A 92 -24.57 -12.83 -10.81
C PRO A 92 -23.84 -14.06 -10.24
N VAL A 93 -22.53 -13.96 -10.03
CA VAL A 93 -21.65 -15.06 -9.62
C VAL A 93 -21.07 -14.84 -8.22
N PRO A 94 -20.60 -15.89 -7.52
CA PRO A 94 -19.85 -15.70 -6.29
C PRO A 94 -18.70 -14.71 -6.47
N ALA A 95 -18.43 -13.87 -5.47
CA ALA A 95 -17.38 -12.88 -5.51
C ALA A 95 -16.44 -12.99 -4.30
N LEU A 96 -15.15 -12.77 -4.53
CA LEU A 96 -14.10 -12.64 -3.55
C LEU A 96 -13.43 -11.26 -3.75
N ALA A 97 -13.38 -10.45 -2.71
CA ALA A 97 -12.79 -9.11 -2.77
C ALA A 97 -11.67 -8.94 -1.74
N VAL A 98 -10.69 -8.11 -2.10
CA VAL A 98 -9.59 -7.71 -1.23
C VAL A 98 -9.87 -6.31 -0.67
N VAL A 99 -9.76 -6.14 0.64
CA VAL A 99 -9.87 -4.84 1.31
C VAL A 99 -8.47 -4.40 1.75
N HIS A 100 -8.02 -3.26 1.23
CA HIS A 100 -6.68 -2.73 1.48
C HIS A 100 -6.62 -1.87 2.73
N ASP A 101 -7.61 -1.03 2.96
CA ASP A 101 -7.77 -0.25 4.18
C ASP A 101 -9.22 0.24 4.30
N LEU A 102 -9.53 0.83 5.45
CA LEU A 102 -10.76 1.54 5.72
C LEU A 102 -10.46 2.96 6.24
N ALA A 103 -9.45 3.61 5.65
CA ALA A 103 -9.01 4.94 6.03
C ALA A 103 -10.16 5.98 5.98
N PHE A 104 -11.11 5.81 5.07
CA PHE A 104 -12.29 6.68 4.94
C PHE A 104 -13.27 6.57 6.13
N GLU A 105 -13.21 5.51 6.93
CA GLU A 105 -13.98 5.41 8.18
C GLU A 105 -13.26 6.08 9.35
N HIS A 106 -11.92 6.07 9.35
CA HIS A 106 -11.11 6.74 10.36
C HIS A 106 -10.99 8.25 10.11
N PHE A 107 -11.00 8.67 8.84
CA PHE A 107 -10.81 10.07 8.41
C PHE A 107 -11.87 10.48 7.38
N PRO A 108 -13.17 10.47 7.73
CA PRO A 108 -14.24 10.77 6.79
C PRO A 108 -14.12 12.19 6.18
N ASP A 109 -13.61 13.15 6.95
CA ASP A 109 -13.44 14.53 6.52
C ASP A 109 -12.35 14.71 5.45
N ALA A 110 -11.51 13.71 5.23
CA ALA A 110 -10.49 13.71 4.17
C ALA A 110 -11.06 13.35 2.79
N TYR A 111 -12.34 12.99 2.70
CA TYR A 111 -12.98 12.51 1.48
C TYR A 111 -14.16 13.40 1.09
N PRO A 112 -14.32 13.76 -0.19
CA PRO A 112 -15.54 14.40 -0.66
C PRO A 112 -16.78 13.59 -0.29
N PRO A 113 -17.90 14.21 0.12
CA PRO A 113 -19.08 13.50 0.63
C PRO A 113 -19.62 12.41 -0.31
N ALA A 114 -19.68 12.68 -1.61
CA ALA A 114 -20.12 11.70 -2.61
C ALA A 114 -19.16 10.51 -2.73
N GLN A 115 -17.87 10.74 -2.65
CA GLN A 115 -16.85 9.69 -2.66
C GLN A 115 -16.94 8.84 -1.38
N LEU A 116 -17.07 9.47 -0.22
CA LEU A 116 -17.24 8.79 1.07
C LEU A 116 -18.49 7.89 1.06
N ALA A 117 -19.62 8.42 0.59
CA ALA A 117 -20.86 7.67 0.47
C ALA A 117 -20.69 6.46 -0.47
N TYR A 118 -20.03 6.65 -1.61
CA TYR A 118 -19.74 5.57 -2.55
C TYR A 118 -18.83 4.48 -1.95
N LEU A 119 -17.75 4.87 -1.26
CA LEU A 119 -16.83 3.93 -0.59
C LEU A 119 -17.56 3.12 0.49
N ARG A 120 -18.35 3.78 1.32
CA ARG A 120 -19.17 3.13 2.36
C ARG A 120 -20.18 2.14 1.76
N LEU A 121 -20.88 2.56 0.71
CA LEU A 121 -21.87 1.73 0.03
C LEU A 121 -21.24 0.49 -0.60
N THR A 122 -20.17 0.66 -1.36
CA THR A 122 -19.48 -0.45 -2.05
C THR A 122 -18.81 -1.40 -1.08
N THR A 123 -18.22 -0.89 0.02
CA THR A 123 -17.63 -1.75 1.05
C THR A 123 -18.71 -2.53 1.82
N ARG A 124 -19.83 -1.87 2.17
CA ARG A 124 -20.98 -2.57 2.80
C ARG A 124 -21.57 -3.63 1.88
N TRP A 125 -21.63 -3.35 0.59
CA TRP A 125 -22.06 -4.32 -0.41
C TRP A 125 -21.11 -5.51 -0.49
N ALA A 126 -19.81 -5.30 -0.63
CA ALA A 126 -18.79 -6.35 -0.65
C ALA A 126 -18.85 -7.21 0.64
N ALA A 127 -18.97 -6.57 1.81
CA ALA A 127 -19.11 -7.23 3.10
C ALA A 127 -20.32 -8.17 3.19
N ARG A 128 -21.41 -7.82 2.54
CA ARG A 128 -22.63 -8.65 2.48
C ARG A 128 -22.57 -9.71 1.37
N ARG A 129 -22.07 -9.31 0.19
CA ARG A 129 -22.11 -10.12 -1.03
C ARG A 129 -21.06 -11.23 -1.06
N CYS A 130 -19.85 -10.94 -0.59
CA CYS A 130 -18.76 -11.90 -0.58
C CYS A 130 -18.94 -12.90 0.57
N ARG A 131 -18.87 -14.19 0.26
CA ARG A 131 -18.87 -15.24 1.30
C ARG A 131 -17.65 -15.11 2.23
N ARG A 132 -16.50 -14.74 1.66
CA ARG A 132 -15.26 -14.38 2.36
C ARG A 132 -14.70 -13.09 1.78
N LEU A 133 -13.91 -12.39 2.57
CA LEU A 133 -13.09 -11.25 2.18
C LEU A 133 -11.63 -11.55 2.45
N ILE A 134 -10.74 -10.94 1.71
CA ILE A 134 -9.32 -10.91 2.02
C ILE A 134 -9.01 -9.53 2.61
N ALA A 135 -8.39 -9.49 3.77
CA ALA A 135 -7.79 -8.29 4.35
C ALA A 135 -6.27 -8.32 4.20
N VAL A 136 -5.65 -7.18 3.90
CA VAL A 136 -4.19 -7.10 3.72
C VAL A 136 -3.42 -7.12 5.04
N SER A 137 -4.12 -6.96 6.17
CA SER A 137 -3.57 -6.98 7.52
C SER A 137 -4.62 -7.39 8.55
N GLU A 138 -4.17 -7.74 9.73
CA GLU A 138 -5.01 -7.97 10.88
C GLU A 138 -5.76 -6.68 11.29
N ALA A 139 -5.10 -5.52 11.17
CA ALA A 139 -5.73 -4.23 11.43
C ALA A 139 -6.91 -3.98 10.49
N THR A 140 -6.77 -4.24 9.19
CA THR A 140 -7.87 -4.13 8.22
C THR A 140 -9.00 -5.12 8.50
N ARG A 141 -8.69 -6.32 8.98
CA ARG A 141 -9.70 -7.30 9.41
C ARG A 141 -10.49 -6.81 10.62
N GLN A 142 -9.81 -6.25 11.62
CA GLN A 142 -10.46 -5.66 12.80
C GLN A 142 -11.36 -4.49 12.43
N ASP A 143 -10.94 -3.65 11.48
CA ASP A 143 -11.76 -2.57 10.97
C ASP A 143 -13.01 -3.06 10.23
N LEU A 144 -12.91 -4.13 9.42
CA LEU A 144 -14.07 -4.77 8.80
C LEU A 144 -15.07 -5.31 9.84
N GLU A 145 -14.58 -5.89 10.91
CA GLU A 145 -15.42 -6.33 12.04
C GLU A 145 -16.07 -5.12 12.73
N ARG A 146 -15.28 -4.12 13.07
CA ARG A 146 -15.71 -2.91 13.80
C ARG A 146 -16.74 -2.07 13.04
N PHE A 147 -16.47 -1.73 11.79
CA PHE A 147 -17.28 -0.77 11.02
C PHE A 147 -18.40 -1.42 10.21
N TYR A 148 -18.25 -2.69 9.84
CA TYR A 148 -19.19 -3.39 8.95
C TYR A 148 -19.77 -4.65 9.56
N GLY A 149 -19.38 -5.03 10.78
CA GLY A 149 -19.90 -6.22 11.47
C GLY A 149 -19.54 -7.53 10.75
N VAL A 150 -18.47 -7.57 9.98
CA VAL A 150 -18.05 -8.78 9.26
C VAL A 150 -17.42 -9.75 10.25
N PRO A 151 -18.00 -10.95 10.44
CA PRO A 151 -17.45 -11.91 11.39
C PRO A 151 -16.02 -12.33 11.03
N ARG A 152 -15.17 -12.48 12.03
CA ARG A 152 -13.75 -12.81 11.88
C ARG A 152 -13.48 -14.00 10.96
N HIS A 153 -14.28 -15.06 11.05
CA HIS A 153 -14.14 -16.28 10.24
C HIS A 153 -14.41 -16.06 8.75
N ARG A 154 -15.05 -14.96 8.37
CA ARG A 154 -15.29 -14.58 6.97
C ARG A 154 -14.17 -13.73 6.37
N VAL A 155 -13.19 -13.31 7.16
CA VAL A 155 -12.07 -12.48 6.68
C VAL A 155 -10.76 -13.26 6.82
N VAL A 156 -10.12 -13.52 5.69
CA VAL A 156 -8.81 -14.17 5.65
C VAL A 156 -7.74 -13.08 5.51
N VAL A 157 -6.76 -13.06 6.41
CA VAL A 157 -5.64 -12.14 6.29
C VAL A 157 -4.60 -12.72 5.34
N VAL A 158 -4.31 -11.99 4.26
CA VAL A 158 -3.25 -12.33 3.30
C VAL A 158 -2.38 -11.11 3.10
N HIS A 159 -1.18 -11.14 3.67
CA HIS A 159 -0.25 -10.02 3.58
C HIS A 159 0.26 -9.80 2.15
N PRO A 160 0.33 -8.55 1.69
CA PRO A 160 1.01 -8.19 0.46
C PRO A 160 2.50 -8.54 0.46
N GLY A 161 3.06 -8.66 -0.73
CA GLY A 161 4.51 -8.69 -0.91
C GLY A 161 5.10 -7.27 -0.99
N GLY A 162 6.42 -7.19 -0.99
CA GLY A 162 7.14 -5.95 -1.29
C GLY A 162 7.87 -6.05 -2.64
N GLY A 163 8.24 -4.92 -3.22
CA GLY A 163 9.13 -4.83 -4.38
C GLY A 163 10.55 -5.31 -4.04
N GLU A 164 11.35 -5.57 -5.05
CA GLU A 164 12.78 -5.82 -4.87
C GLU A 164 13.47 -4.52 -4.42
N ALA A 165 14.47 -4.64 -3.53
CA ALA A 165 15.34 -3.52 -3.23
C ALA A 165 16.14 -3.20 -4.49
N GLY A 166 16.17 -1.93 -4.89
CA GLY A 166 17.02 -1.52 -6.00
C GLY A 166 18.51 -1.66 -5.61
N ASP A 167 19.20 -2.58 -6.25
CA ASP A 167 20.65 -2.72 -6.15
C ASP A 167 21.29 -1.73 -7.14
N GLY A 168 21.80 -0.60 -6.63
CA GLY A 168 22.52 0.38 -7.43
C GLY A 168 23.80 0.84 -6.72
N PRO A 169 24.86 1.18 -7.46
CA PRO A 169 26.11 1.64 -6.86
C PRO A 169 26.03 3.12 -6.42
N GLY A 170 26.43 3.37 -5.15
CA GLY A 170 26.90 4.67 -4.66
C GLY A 170 25.90 5.84 -4.63
N PRO A 171 26.39 7.04 -4.31
CA PRO A 171 25.59 8.26 -4.32
C PRO A 171 25.03 8.56 -5.71
N SER A 172 23.74 8.87 -5.78
CA SER A 172 23.05 9.17 -7.03
C SER A 172 23.14 10.66 -7.35
N PRO A 173 23.78 11.07 -8.47
CA PRO A 173 23.85 12.48 -8.87
C PRO A 173 22.47 13.15 -8.92
N GLU A 174 21.44 12.39 -9.29
CA GLU A 174 20.06 12.87 -9.36
C GLU A 174 19.53 13.39 -8.01
N LEU A 175 20.00 12.87 -6.87
CA LEU A 175 19.58 13.38 -5.56
C LEU A 175 20.17 14.75 -5.27
N VAL A 176 21.40 15.02 -5.72
CA VAL A 176 22.02 16.32 -5.59
C VAL A 176 21.29 17.37 -6.44
N GLU A 177 20.91 17.03 -7.68
CA GLU A 177 20.09 17.88 -8.56
C GLU A 177 18.72 18.22 -7.94
N LEU A 178 18.17 17.32 -7.14
CA LEU A 178 16.94 17.53 -6.37
C LEU A 178 17.15 18.36 -5.09
N GLY A 179 18.37 18.87 -4.85
CA GLY A 179 18.74 19.66 -3.67
C GLY A 179 18.83 18.82 -2.39
N ILE A 180 19.23 17.54 -2.51
CA ILE A 180 19.49 16.64 -1.40
C ILE A 180 21.00 16.46 -1.30
N ASP A 181 21.64 17.40 -0.64
CA ASP A 181 23.10 17.54 -0.52
C ASP A 181 23.64 17.20 0.90
N ARG A 182 22.77 16.74 1.78
CA ARG A 182 23.09 16.46 3.19
C ARG A 182 22.32 15.22 3.70
N PRO A 183 22.67 14.69 4.90
CA PRO A 183 21.97 13.56 5.49
C PRO A 183 20.46 13.82 5.60
N PHE A 184 19.64 12.81 5.26
CA PHE A 184 18.20 12.97 5.27
C PHE A 184 17.45 11.78 5.89
N ALA A 185 16.30 12.10 6.49
CA ALA A 185 15.24 11.18 6.82
C ALA A 185 14.26 11.13 5.65
N LEU A 186 13.84 9.93 5.24
CA LEU A 186 12.91 9.74 4.14
C LEU A 186 11.48 9.54 4.67
N HIS A 187 10.53 10.21 4.02
CA HIS A 187 9.09 9.92 4.17
C HIS A 187 8.50 9.61 2.79
N VAL A 188 7.92 8.42 2.62
CA VAL A 188 7.29 8.02 1.35
C VAL A 188 5.79 7.91 1.51
N GLY A 189 5.06 8.59 0.64
CA GLY A 189 3.60 8.59 0.61
C GLY A 189 3.04 9.91 0.14
N ARG A 190 1.75 9.92 -0.22
CA ARG A 190 1.07 11.17 -0.59
C ARG A 190 1.19 12.19 0.53
N VAL A 191 1.42 13.45 0.18
CA VAL A 191 1.39 14.55 1.15
C VAL A 191 -0.08 14.82 1.47
N GLU A 192 -0.51 14.29 2.61
CA GLU A 192 -1.88 14.36 3.11
C GLU A 192 -1.90 14.23 4.63
N ARG A 193 -2.93 14.78 5.27
CA ARG A 193 -3.05 14.84 6.75
C ARG A 193 -2.85 13.48 7.43
N ARG A 194 -3.36 12.40 6.85
CA ARG A 194 -3.26 11.04 7.40
C ARG A 194 -1.82 10.52 7.49
N LYS A 195 -0.95 10.93 6.57
CA LYS A 195 0.47 10.54 6.53
C LYS A 195 1.34 11.34 7.50
N ASN A 196 0.81 12.44 8.05
CA ASN A 196 1.38 13.19 9.17
C ASN A 196 2.80 13.73 8.93
N GLN A 197 3.07 14.22 7.71
CA GLN A 197 4.38 14.82 7.38
C GLN A 197 4.71 16.03 8.24
N ALA A 198 3.71 16.75 8.74
CA ALA A 198 3.92 17.86 9.68
C ALA A 198 4.62 17.39 10.97
N ALA A 199 4.23 16.23 11.52
CA ALA A 199 4.90 15.65 12.68
C ALA A 199 6.30 15.13 12.33
N ALA A 200 6.48 14.57 11.13
CA ALA A 200 7.81 14.17 10.65
C ALA A 200 8.76 15.37 10.55
N LEU A 201 8.31 16.50 9.99
CA LEU A 201 9.09 17.73 9.93
C LEU A 201 9.44 18.25 11.33
N ALA A 202 8.44 18.38 12.20
CA ALA A 202 8.66 18.84 13.57
C ALA A 202 9.62 17.93 14.37
N ALA A 203 9.62 16.61 14.10
CA ALA A 203 10.56 15.67 14.71
C ALA A 203 11.99 15.87 14.17
N VAL A 204 12.14 16.08 12.85
CA VAL A 204 13.46 16.38 12.23
C VAL A 204 14.02 17.70 12.74
N GLU A 205 13.20 18.74 12.90
CA GLU A 205 13.60 20.03 13.44
C GLU A 205 14.10 19.95 14.91
N ARG A 206 13.57 18.95 15.68
CA ARG A 206 13.98 18.68 17.08
C ARG A 206 15.11 17.66 17.22
N ALA A 207 15.40 16.91 16.17
CA ALA A 207 16.39 15.82 16.25
C ALA A 207 17.84 16.30 16.22
N ASP A 208 18.16 17.54 16.32
CA ASP A 208 19.49 18.14 16.22
C ASP A 208 20.30 17.76 14.95
N GLY A 209 21.31 18.54 14.64
CA GLY A 209 22.16 18.33 13.48
C GLY A 209 21.57 18.86 12.18
N ASP A 210 22.21 18.50 11.08
CA ASP A 210 21.87 18.97 9.73
C ASP A 210 21.01 17.94 8.96
N LEU A 211 20.03 17.32 9.65
CA LEU A 211 19.13 16.36 9.04
C LEU A 211 18.05 17.07 8.22
N LEU A 212 17.86 16.61 6.97
CA LEU A 212 16.76 17.04 6.07
C LEU A 212 15.61 16.04 6.16
N LEU A 213 14.35 16.49 6.03
CA LEU A 213 13.22 15.62 5.72
C LEU A 213 12.99 15.63 4.20
N VAL A 214 13.08 14.46 3.57
CA VAL A 214 12.71 14.31 2.16
C VAL A 214 11.37 13.60 2.08
N CYS A 215 10.38 14.25 1.44
CA CYS A 215 9.05 13.70 1.25
C CYS A 215 8.85 13.33 -0.22
N ALA A 216 8.72 12.04 -0.53
CA ALA A 216 8.47 11.53 -1.88
C ALA A 216 7.02 11.02 -2.00
N GLY A 217 6.22 11.66 -2.85
CA GLY A 217 4.83 11.32 -3.10
C GLY A 217 3.99 12.51 -3.58
N GLU A 218 2.89 12.23 -4.20
CA GLU A 218 1.97 13.25 -4.73
C GLU A 218 1.50 14.22 -3.64
N ILE A 219 1.54 15.51 -3.92
CA ILE A 219 1.02 16.54 -3.02
C ILE A 219 -0.49 16.68 -3.25
N VAL A 220 -1.27 16.09 -2.35
CA VAL A 220 -2.74 16.13 -2.36
C VAL A 220 -3.25 17.31 -1.55
N ASP A 221 -2.70 17.49 -0.35
CA ASP A 221 -2.96 18.63 0.52
C ASP A 221 -2.00 19.76 0.16
N ARG A 222 -2.51 20.78 -0.56
CA ARG A 222 -1.70 21.91 -1.05
C ARG A 222 -1.21 22.82 0.08
N GLU A 223 -1.98 23.00 1.13
CA GLU A 223 -1.62 23.83 2.27
C GLU A 223 -0.46 23.17 3.04
N LEU A 224 -0.59 21.88 3.34
CA LEU A 224 0.49 21.10 3.93
C LEU A 224 1.73 21.09 3.02
N GLY A 225 1.55 20.92 1.72
CA GLY A 225 2.64 20.97 0.73
C GLY A 225 3.39 22.30 0.75
N ALA A 226 2.68 23.43 0.76
CA ALA A 226 3.27 24.75 0.85
C ALA A 226 4.03 24.95 2.18
N ARG A 227 3.46 24.52 3.29
CA ARG A 227 4.12 24.55 4.61
C ARG A 227 5.41 23.72 4.63
N LEU A 228 5.41 22.53 4.04
CA LEU A 228 6.61 21.68 3.93
C LEU A 228 7.69 22.36 3.06
N SER A 229 7.28 22.97 1.94
CA SER A 229 8.20 23.66 1.02
C SER A 229 8.82 24.93 1.61
N SER A 230 8.15 25.59 2.56
CA SER A 230 8.68 26.80 3.22
C SER A 230 9.74 26.51 4.30
N SER A 231 9.86 25.27 4.76
CA SER A 231 10.89 24.89 5.74
C SER A 231 12.23 24.60 5.05
N PRO A 232 13.35 25.20 5.50
CA PRO A 232 14.69 24.85 5.02
C PRO A 232 15.11 23.41 5.38
N ARG A 233 14.38 22.79 6.29
CA ARG A 233 14.58 21.42 6.77
C ARG A 233 13.73 20.39 6.04
N CYS A 234 12.99 20.77 4.99
CA CYS A 234 12.16 19.84 4.22
C CYS A 234 12.33 20.00 2.72
N ARG A 235 12.30 18.87 2.03
CA ARG A 235 12.31 18.81 0.55
C ARG A 235 11.15 17.91 0.07
N PRO A 236 9.97 18.46 -0.20
CA PRO A 236 8.89 17.73 -0.83
C PRO A 236 9.13 17.63 -2.33
N LEU A 237 9.29 16.40 -2.84
CA LEU A 237 9.67 16.12 -4.23
C LEU A 237 8.45 15.90 -5.15
N GLY A 238 7.24 15.76 -4.60
CA GLY A 238 6.14 15.26 -5.40
C GLY A 238 6.34 13.80 -5.81
N ARG A 239 5.73 13.40 -6.91
CA ARG A 239 5.94 12.06 -7.50
C ARG A 239 7.33 11.98 -8.12
N VAL A 240 8.05 10.92 -7.80
CA VAL A 240 9.39 10.65 -8.33
C VAL A 240 9.39 9.40 -9.20
N ALA A 241 10.35 9.32 -10.12
CA ALA A 241 10.58 8.11 -10.91
C ALA A 241 11.01 6.93 -10.01
N PRO A 242 10.75 5.67 -10.41
CA PRO A 242 11.13 4.49 -9.62
C PRO A 242 12.62 4.47 -9.25
N ALA A 243 13.52 4.79 -10.18
CA ALA A 243 14.96 4.83 -9.92
C ALA A 243 15.34 5.85 -8.83
N VAL A 244 14.74 7.05 -8.86
CA VAL A 244 14.93 8.08 -7.82
C VAL A 244 14.39 7.60 -6.48
N ARG A 245 13.22 6.97 -6.46
CA ARG A 245 12.65 6.39 -5.22
C ARG A 245 13.58 5.35 -4.62
N ASP A 246 14.14 4.47 -5.44
CA ASP A 246 15.06 3.42 -4.99
C ASP A 246 16.37 4.03 -4.46
N ALA A 247 16.88 5.10 -5.09
CA ALA A 247 18.01 5.87 -4.60
C ALA A 247 17.70 6.53 -3.24
N LEU A 248 16.50 7.11 -3.07
CA LEU A 248 16.08 7.70 -1.79
C LEU A 248 16.06 6.67 -0.66
N TYR A 249 15.53 5.47 -0.89
CA TYR A 249 15.56 4.40 0.13
C TYR A 249 16.98 3.94 0.47
N ARG A 250 17.86 3.89 -0.51
CA ARG A 250 19.26 3.43 -0.34
C ARG A 250 20.11 4.44 0.43
N GLU A 251 19.91 5.74 0.19
CA GLU A 251 20.81 6.81 0.68
C GLU A 251 20.29 7.51 1.94
N ALA A 252 19.03 7.36 2.27
CA ALA A 252 18.46 7.90 3.50
C ALA A 252 19.15 7.32 4.74
N ARG A 253 19.14 8.09 5.82
CA ARG A 253 19.63 7.64 7.14
C ARG A 253 18.62 6.82 7.90
N LEU A 254 17.33 7.12 7.73
CA LEU A 254 16.18 6.39 8.29
C LEU A 254 14.91 6.69 7.49
N LEU A 255 13.96 5.77 7.56
CA LEU A 255 12.58 6.09 7.22
C LEU A 255 11.90 6.68 8.48
N LEU A 256 11.27 7.85 8.34
CA LEU A 256 10.45 8.47 9.39
C LEU A 256 8.97 8.43 8.94
N PHE A 257 8.18 7.55 9.56
CA PHE A 257 6.84 7.20 9.08
C PHE A 257 5.77 7.32 10.18
N PRO A 258 5.45 8.55 10.64
CA PRO A 258 4.52 8.80 11.74
C PRO A 258 3.05 8.83 11.29
N SER A 259 2.66 7.97 10.33
CA SER A 259 1.29 7.91 9.81
C SER A 259 0.27 7.72 10.93
N LEU A 260 -0.89 8.36 10.80
CA LEU A 260 -2.00 8.21 11.74
C LEU A 260 -2.76 6.90 11.55
N TYR A 261 -2.72 6.35 10.35
CA TYR A 261 -3.35 5.06 10.01
C TYR A 261 -2.80 4.52 8.68
N GLU A 262 -2.60 3.20 8.62
CA GLU A 262 -2.21 2.45 7.42
C GLU A 262 -2.92 1.10 7.37
N GLY A 263 -3.38 0.71 6.18
CA GLY A 263 -3.88 -0.65 5.99
C GLY A 263 -2.79 -1.72 6.08
N PHE A 264 -1.58 -1.41 5.56
CA PHE A 264 -0.45 -2.34 5.59
C PHE A 264 0.86 -1.65 5.97
N GLY A 265 1.35 -0.70 5.17
CA GLY A 265 2.62 -0.01 5.39
C GLY A 265 3.70 -0.39 4.38
N PHE A 266 3.38 -0.36 3.08
CA PHE A 266 4.35 -0.61 2.01
C PHE A 266 5.67 0.15 2.16
N PRO A 267 5.70 1.47 2.50
CA PRO A 267 6.95 2.19 2.66
C PRO A 267 7.86 1.61 3.75
N VAL A 268 7.27 1.07 4.81
CA VAL A 268 8.02 0.41 5.90
C VAL A 268 8.64 -0.90 5.39
N LEU A 269 7.90 -1.69 4.64
CA LEU A 269 8.41 -2.93 4.04
C LEU A 269 9.53 -2.63 3.02
N GLU A 270 9.36 -1.62 2.17
CA GLU A 270 10.35 -1.16 1.19
C GLU A 270 11.64 -0.69 1.89
N ALA A 271 11.52 0.11 2.97
CA ALA A 271 12.66 0.55 3.78
C ALA A 271 13.43 -0.62 4.38
N MET A 272 12.73 -1.58 5.00
CA MET A 272 13.36 -2.76 5.58
C MET A 272 14.10 -3.60 4.55
N ARG A 273 13.56 -3.75 3.34
CA ARG A 273 14.23 -4.45 2.22
C ARG A 273 15.50 -3.74 1.78
N SER A 274 15.44 -2.42 1.68
CA SER A 274 16.60 -1.59 1.31
C SER A 274 17.65 -1.48 2.43
N GLY A 275 17.41 -2.11 3.59
CA GLY A 275 18.30 -2.00 4.74
C GLY A 275 18.27 -0.61 5.40
N LEU A 276 17.19 0.12 5.21
CA LEU A 276 16.97 1.40 5.83
C LEU A 276 16.28 1.21 7.18
N PRO A 277 16.85 1.70 8.31
CA PRO A 277 16.21 1.61 9.61
C PRO A 277 14.93 2.44 9.67
N VAL A 278 13.96 1.98 10.44
CA VAL A 278 12.61 2.54 10.49
C VAL A 278 12.31 3.14 11.86
N VAL A 279 11.81 4.38 11.84
CA VAL A 279 11.11 5.03 12.96
C VAL A 279 9.67 5.28 12.49
N ALA A 280 8.71 4.70 13.17
CA ALA A 280 7.30 4.74 12.72
C ALA A 280 6.33 4.90 13.89
N SER A 281 5.09 5.27 13.56
CA SER A 281 3.97 5.07 14.49
C SER A 281 3.47 3.62 14.42
N PRO A 282 2.92 3.08 15.52
CA PRO A 282 2.37 1.71 15.54
C PRO A 282 0.98 1.63 14.87
N ALA A 283 0.66 2.51 13.93
CA ALA A 283 -0.67 2.73 13.39
C ALA A 283 -1.09 1.66 12.37
N GLY A 284 -2.25 1.06 12.58
CA GLY A 284 -2.83 0.06 11.68
C GLY A 284 -1.89 -1.11 11.43
N GLY A 285 -1.68 -1.48 10.17
CA GLY A 285 -0.81 -2.60 9.75
C GLY A 285 0.69 -2.37 9.91
N VAL A 286 1.15 -1.15 10.24
CA VAL A 286 2.59 -0.83 10.34
C VAL A 286 3.31 -1.71 11.36
N ARG A 287 2.73 -1.88 12.57
CA ARG A 287 3.31 -2.73 13.60
C ARG A 287 3.33 -4.20 13.22
N GLU A 288 2.31 -4.64 12.49
CA GLU A 288 2.23 -6.00 11.95
C GLU A 288 3.31 -6.28 10.91
N VAL A 289 3.62 -5.29 10.08
CA VAL A 289 4.69 -5.39 9.07
C VAL A 289 6.08 -5.34 9.70
N ALA A 290 6.35 -4.34 10.53
CA ALA A 290 7.71 -4.11 11.03
C ALA A 290 8.07 -4.94 12.27
N GLY A 291 7.10 -5.38 13.10
CA GLY A 291 7.39 -6.12 14.33
C GLY A 291 8.41 -5.39 15.20
N ASP A 292 9.45 -6.09 15.62
CA ASP A 292 10.54 -5.53 16.43
C ASP A 292 11.68 -4.91 15.61
N ALA A 293 11.50 -4.79 14.28
CA ALA A 293 12.49 -4.23 13.37
C ALA A 293 12.40 -2.70 13.21
N ALA A 294 11.56 -2.03 13.99
CA ALA A 294 11.40 -0.58 13.98
C ALA A 294 11.45 -0.01 15.40
N LEU A 295 11.79 1.27 15.53
CA LEU A 295 11.49 2.05 16.72
C LEU A 295 10.11 2.69 16.55
N TYR A 296 9.35 2.71 17.63
CA TYR A 296 7.99 3.25 17.62
C TYR A 296 7.87 4.46 18.54
N ALA A 297 7.07 5.43 18.08
CA ALA A 297 6.55 6.51 18.90
C ALA A 297 5.10 6.80 18.47
N GLU A 298 4.27 7.28 19.38
CA GLU A 298 2.91 7.69 19.04
C GLU A 298 2.93 8.79 17.96
N PRO A 299 2.00 8.79 17.00
CA PRO A 299 2.08 9.69 15.84
C PRO A 299 1.96 11.18 16.20
N ARG A 300 1.48 11.50 17.39
CA ARG A 300 1.39 12.87 17.93
C ARG A 300 2.50 13.22 18.93
N ASP A 301 3.31 12.25 19.31
CA ASP A 301 4.45 12.44 20.20
C ASP A 301 5.69 12.87 19.40
N ILE A 302 5.76 14.16 19.09
CA ILE A 302 6.87 14.73 18.32
C ILE A 302 8.22 14.51 19.02
N GLN A 303 8.24 14.60 20.36
CA GLN A 303 9.47 14.40 21.15
C GLN A 303 9.92 12.93 21.09
N GLY A 304 8.99 12.00 21.20
CA GLY A 304 9.28 10.57 21.05
C GLY A 304 9.79 10.22 19.65
N LEU A 305 9.19 10.78 18.60
CA LEU A 305 9.66 10.64 17.22
C LEU A 305 11.07 11.19 17.03
N ALA A 306 11.35 12.40 17.54
CA ALA A 306 12.67 13.02 17.46
C ALA A 306 13.73 12.21 18.23
N THR A 307 13.39 11.74 19.44
CA THR A 307 14.28 10.90 20.26
C THR A 307 14.58 9.57 19.57
N ALA A 308 13.58 8.92 18.99
CA ALA A 308 13.77 7.68 18.25
C ALA A 308 14.65 7.89 17.01
N ALA A 309 14.41 8.98 16.24
CA ALA A 309 15.25 9.35 15.10
C ALA A 309 16.72 9.59 15.53
N ARG A 310 16.96 10.38 16.57
CA ARG A 310 18.31 10.66 17.12
C ARG A 310 19.01 9.37 17.52
N ARG A 311 18.35 8.47 18.24
CA ARG A 311 18.91 7.18 18.63
C ARG A 311 19.37 6.34 17.42
N VAL A 312 18.60 6.33 16.34
CA VAL A 312 18.99 5.63 15.11
C VAL A 312 20.22 6.28 14.45
N LEU A 313 20.34 7.61 14.52
CA LEU A 313 21.46 8.36 13.92
C LEU A 313 22.75 8.17 14.72
N GLU A 314 22.69 8.19 16.03
CA GLU A 314 23.86 8.18 16.94
C GLU A 314 24.32 6.76 17.30
N ASP A 315 23.39 5.83 17.55
CA ASP A 315 23.72 4.48 17.99
C ASP A 315 23.92 3.52 16.79
N LYS A 316 25.19 3.36 16.39
CA LYS A 316 25.58 2.45 15.30
C LYS A 316 25.22 0.99 15.57
N ALA A 317 25.21 0.54 16.84
CA ALA A 317 24.88 -0.84 17.21
C ALA A 317 23.37 -1.08 17.05
N LEU A 318 22.56 -0.16 17.58
CA LEU A 318 21.10 -0.18 17.39
C LEU A 318 20.72 -0.17 15.91
N ARG A 319 21.33 0.74 15.13
CA ARG A 319 21.07 0.83 13.68
C ARG A 319 21.37 -0.48 12.97
N ARG A 320 22.53 -1.11 13.21
CA ARG A 320 22.87 -2.41 12.64
C ARG A 320 21.86 -3.50 13.03
N ARG A 321 21.43 -3.52 14.29
CA ARG A 321 20.42 -4.46 14.79
C ARG A 321 19.09 -4.28 14.06
N LEU A 322 18.58 -3.03 13.93
CA LEU A 322 17.32 -2.73 13.23
C LEU A 322 17.39 -3.12 11.75
N VAL A 323 18.49 -2.80 11.07
CA VAL A 323 18.70 -3.19 9.65
C VAL A 323 18.68 -4.71 9.49
N ALA A 324 19.40 -5.45 10.32
CA ALA A 324 19.43 -6.91 10.25
C ALA A 324 18.05 -7.52 10.55
N ALA A 325 17.35 -7.00 11.57
CA ALA A 325 15.99 -7.43 11.90
C ALA A 325 15.01 -7.09 10.76
N GLY A 326 15.12 -5.89 10.17
CA GLY A 326 14.28 -5.44 9.06
C GLY A 326 14.43 -6.33 7.82
N LYS A 327 15.65 -6.63 7.41
CA LYS A 327 15.90 -7.52 6.27
C LYS A 327 15.31 -8.92 6.49
N ARG A 328 15.49 -9.50 7.69
CA ARG A 328 14.88 -10.81 8.02
C ARG A 328 13.36 -10.74 7.97
N ARG A 329 12.78 -9.72 8.61
CA ARG A 329 11.33 -9.54 8.65
C ARG A 329 10.73 -9.32 7.25
N ALA A 330 11.36 -8.48 6.43
CA ALA A 330 10.93 -8.19 5.07
C ALA A 330 10.94 -9.43 4.14
N ALA A 331 11.84 -10.40 4.37
CA ALA A 331 11.89 -11.65 3.62
C ALA A 331 10.63 -12.53 3.82
N GLU A 332 9.87 -12.30 4.90
CA GLU A 332 8.61 -13.03 5.15
C GLU A 332 7.47 -12.57 4.23
N PHE A 333 7.57 -11.39 3.61
CA PHE A 333 6.54 -10.77 2.77
C PHE A 333 6.93 -10.86 1.29
N SER A 334 6.49 -11.87 0.58
CA SER A 334 6.71 -12.00 -0.85
C SER A 334 5.40 -12.01 -1.63
N TRP A 335 5.46 -11.52 -2.88
CA TRP A 335 4.30 -11.57 -3.78
C TRP A 335 3.87 -12.99 -4.11
N ASP A 336 4.81 -13.94 -4.12
CA ASP A 336 4.49 -15.36 -4.36
C ASP A 336 3.71 -15.96 -3.19
N ARG A 337 4.10 -15.64 -1.94
CA ARG A 337 3.35 -16.04 -0.74
C ARG A 337 1.96 -15.39 -0.74
N CYS A 338 1.88 -14.11 -1.08
CA CYS A 338 0.61 -13.39 -1.21
C CYS A 338 -0.30 -14.07 -2.23
N ALA A 339 0.19 -14.30 -3.47
CA ALA A 339 -0.60 -14.92 -4.53
C ALA A 339 -1.04 -16.36 -4.17
N LYS A 340 -0.18 -17.15 -3.52
CA LYS A 340 -0.54 -18.49 -3.00
C LYS A 340 -1.66 -18.41 -1.97
N GLY A 341 -1.57 -17.48 -1.00
CA GLY A 341 -2.64 -17.28 0.00
C GLY A 341 -3.97 -16.86 -0.65
N VAL A 342 -3.92 -15.95 -1.64
CA VAL A 342 -5.11 -15.58 -2.42
C VAL A 342 -5.69 -16.79 -3.16
N LEU A 343 -4.84 -17.61 -3.80
CA LEU A 343 -5.26 -18.80 -4.53
C LEU A 343 -5.94 -19.84 -3.62
N GLU A 344 -5.44 -20.04 -2.41
CA GLU A 344 -6.08 -20.91 -1.41
C GLU A 344 -7.51 -20.45 -1.09
N VAL A 345 -7.70 -19.13 -0.93
CA VAL A 345 -9.06 -18.59 -0.73
C VAL A 345 -9.91 -18.80 -1.98
N ILE A 346 -9.40 -18.54 -3.18
CA ILE A 346 -10.10 -18.79 -4.45
C ILE A 346 -10.54 -20.26 -4.54
N ARG A 347 -9.64 -21.21 -4.28
CA ARG A 347 -9.94 -22.65 -4.31
C ARG A 347 -11.05 -23.04 -3.33
N SER A 348 -11.19 -22.36 -2.20
CA SER A 348 -12.27 -22.59 -1.23
C SER A 348 -13.67 -22.23 -1.75
N TYR A 349 -13.76 -21.51 -2.86
CA TYR A 349 -15.01 -21.17 -3.56
C TYR A 349 -15.35 -22.14 -4.69
N LEU A 350 -14.33 -22.76 -5.25
CA LEU A 350 -14.42 -23.64 -6.40
C LEU A 350 -14.57 -25.11 -6.02
#